data_c2f1baabad8bd406b75965dab414bf58
#
_entry.id   c2f1baabad8bd406b75965dab414bf58
#
_cell.length_a   1.000
_cell.length_b   1.000
_cell.length_c   1.000
_cell.angle_alpha   90.00
_cell.angle_beta   90.00
_cell.angle_gamma   90.00
#
_symmetry.space_group_name_H-M   'P 1'
#
loop_
_entity.id
_entity.type
_entity.pdbx_description
1 polymer ?
#
loop_
_entity_poly.entity_id
_entity_poly.type
_entity_poly.pdbx_seq_one_letter_code
_entity_poly.pdbx_strand_id
1 'polypeptide(L)'
;MANLRLTPEEREIANQILAEVRSGIAEASRNDADLGWAIRRYVYIRLQHDERGTPMERRQLKAKLIVKQGGKCALCNERLPEKGTVLDRLQAMKGYIEDNTRLLCPSCDRKVQEQRHYA
;
A
#
# COMPACT_ATOMS: atom_id res chain seq x y z
N MET A 1 12.15 -2.05 -10.50
CA MET A 1 11.72 -3.41 -10.84
C MET A 1 10.21 -3.49 -10.91
N ALA A 2 9.67 -4.08 -11.96
CA ALA A 2 8.22 -4.21 -12.11
C ALA A 2 7.66 -5.25 -11.13
N ASN A 3 6.44 -5.03 -10.66
CA ASN A 3 5.73 -6.01 -9.84
C ASN A 3 5.39 -7.24 -10.68
N LEU A 4 5.27 -8.38 -10.01
CA LEU A 4 4.78 -9.60 -10.64
C LEU A 4 3.38 -9.36 -11.20
N ARG A 5 3.15 -9.79 -12.42
CA ARG A 5 1.82 -9.75 -13.05
C ARG A 5 1.26 -11.16 -13.12
N LEU A 6 -0.03 -11.27 -12.90
CA LEU A 6 -0.71 -12.56 -12.97
C LEU A 6 -0.84 -13.03 -14.42
N THR A 7 -0.64 -14.32 -14.63
CA THR A 7 -0.99 -14.96 -15.90
C THR A 7 -2.51 -14.99 -16.05
N PRO A 8 -3.06 -15.26 -17.27
CA PRO A 8 -4.52 -15.40 -17.43
C PRO A 8 -5.12 -16.47 -16.51
N GLU A 9 -4.42 -17.58 -16.32
CA GLU A 9 -4.86 -18.68 -15.44
C GLU A 9 -4.89 -18.25 -13.98
N GLU A 10 -3.86 -17.57 -13.54
CA GLU A 10 -3.76 -17.02 -12.17
C GLU A 10 -4.81 -15.93 -11.94
N ARG A 11 -5.10 -15.12 -12.96
CA ARG A 11 -6.14 -14.11 -12.89
C ARG A 11 -7.52 -14.74 -12.71
N GLU A 12 -7.75 -15.85 -13.36
CA GLU A 12 -9.01 -16.60 -13.20
C GLU A 12 -9.17 -17.08 -11.75
N ILE A 13 -8.11 -17.60 -11.15
CA ILE A 13 -8.11 -17.99 -9.73
C ILE A 13 -8.43 -16.77 -8.84
N ALA A 14 -7.80 -15.65 -9.09
CA ALA A 14 -8.05 -14.42 -8.33
C ALA A 14 -9.50 -13.95 -8.48
N ASN A 15 -10.06 -14.04 -9.69
CA ASN A 15 -11.46 -13.68 -9.96
C ASN A 15 -12.44 -14.61 -9.23
N GLN A 16 -12.12 -15.90 -9.09
CA GLN A 16 -12.92 -16.83 -8.31
C GLN A 16 -12.92 -16.46 -6.82
N ILE A 17 -11.75 -16.13 -6.28
CA ILE A 17 -11.65 -15.66 -4.89
C ILE A 17 -12.47 -14.39 -4.70
N LEU A 18 -12.36 -13.44 -5.62
CA LEU A 18 -13.12 -12.20 -5.57
C LEU A 18 -14.64 -12.45 -5.60
N ALA A 19 -15.08 -13.38 -6.44
CA ALA A 19 -16.50 -13.77 -6.51
C ALA A 19 -16.97 -14.37 -5.18
N GLU A 20 -16.16 -15.21 -4.54
CA GLU A 20 -16.48 -15.78 -3.24
C GLU A 20 -16.58 -14.71 -2.14
N VAL A 21 -15.68 -13.72 -2.15
CA VAL A 21 -15.74 -12.60 -1.21
C VAL A 21 -17.01 -11.79 -1.41
N ARG A 22 -17.35 -11.47 -2.67
CA ARG A 22 -18.57 -10.73 -2.99
C ARG A 22 -19.82 -11.49 -2.55
N SER A 23 -19.88 -12.78 -2.83
CA SER A 23 -20.97 -13.65 -2.38
C SER A 23 -21.09 -13.69 -0.85
N GLY A 24 -19.97 -13.84 -0.16
CA GLY A 24 -19.94 -13.87 1.30
C GLY A 24 -20.47 -12.58 1.90
N ILE A 25 -20.11 -11.44 1.33
CA ILE A 25 -20.60 -10.14 1.78
C ILE A 25 -22.12 -10.04 1.54
N ALA A 26 -22.60 -10.44 0.36
CA ALA A 26 -24.01 -10.39 0.02
C ALA A 26 -24.84 -11.27 0.97
N GLU A 27 -24.40 -12.49 1.25
CA GLU A 27 -25.07 -13.40 2.19
C GLU A 27 -25.09 -12.83 3.61
N ALA A 28 -23.94 -12.36 4.11
CA ALA A 28 -23.84 -11.84 5.46
C ALA A 28 -24.67 -10.57 5.68
N SER A 29 -24.82 -9.75 4.64
CA SER A 29 -25.56 -8.48 4.74
C SER A 29 -27.08 -8.67 4.71
N ARG A 30 -27.61 -9.79 4.23
CA ARG A 30 -29.04 -10.10 4.21
C ARG A 30 -29.90 -8.98 3.63
N ASN A 31 -29.50 -8.42 2.50
CA ASN A 31 -30.18 -7.31 1.81
C ASN A 31 -30.14 -5.97 2.58
N ASP A 32 -29.32 -5.87 3.64
CA ASP A 32 -29.08 -4.61 4.33
C ASP A 32 -27.88 -3.91 3.67
N ALA A 33 -28.14 -2.84 2.92
CA ALA A 33 -27.12 -2.11 2.18
C ALA A 33 -26.06 -1.50 3.09
N ASP A 34 -26.47 -0.97 4.25
CA ASP A 34 -25.53 -0.38 5.21
C ASP A 34 -24.61 -1.42 5.80
N LEU A 35 -25.16 -2.56 6.18
CA LEU A 35 -24.37 -3.67 6.71
C LEU A 35 -23.41 -4.22 5.65
N GLY A 36 -23.87 -4.36 4.42
CA GLY A 36 -23.04 -4.80 3.28
C GLY A 36 -21.86 -3.87 3.05
N TRP A 37 -22.10 -2.56 3.10
CA TRP A 37 -21.03 -1.57 2.99
C TRP A 37 -20.01 -1.69 4.13
N ALA A 38 -20.49 -1.82 5.36
CA ALA A 38 -19.64 -1.93 6.54
C ALA A 38 -18.75 -3.16 6.51
N ILE A 39 -19.32 -4.32 6.12
CA ILE A 39 -18.57 -5.58 6.00
C ILE A 39 -17.52 -5.47 4.90
N ARG A 40 -17.89 -4.96 3.73
CA ARG A 40 -16.95 -4.78 2.61
C ARG A 40 -15.80 -3.86 3.01
N ARG A 41 -16.10 -2.77 3.68
CA ARG A 41 -15.11 -1.80 4.14
C ARG A 41 -14.13 -2.42 5.12
N TYR A 42 -14.64 -3.20 6.08
CA TYR A 42 -13.81 -3.90 7.06
C TYR A 42 -12.85 -4.88 6.36
N VAL A 43 -13.36 -5.72 5.48
CA VAL A 43 -12.56 -6.71 4.75
C VAL A 43 -11.47 -6.01 3.91
N TYR A 44 -11.86 -5.00 3.15
CA TYR A 44 -10.95 -4.24 2.30
C TYR A 44 -9.80 -3.62 3.10
N ILE A 45 -10.11 -2.97 4.21
CA ILE A 45 -9.09 -2.32 5.06
C ILE A 45 -8.13 -3.36 5.66
N ARG A 46 -8.65 -4.50 6.13
CA ARG A 46 -7.80 -5.57 6.68
C ARG A 46 -6.87 -6.17 5.64
N LEU A 47 -7.35 -6.39 4.44
CA LEU A 47 -6.50 -6.88 3.34
C LEU A 47 -5.40 -5.86 3.00
N GLN A 48 -5.70 -4.57 3.04
CA GLN A 48 -4.68 -3.54 2.85
C GLN A 48 -3.64 -3.55 3.98
N HIS A 49 -4.06 -3.78 5.23
CA HIS A 49 -3.12 -3.90 6.35
C HIS A 49 -2.20 -5.11 6.18
N ASP A 50 -2.71 -6.23 5.66
CA ASP A 50 -1.89 -7.41 5.39
C ASP A 50 -0.79 -7.09 4.37
N GLU A 51 -1.10 -6.28 3.38
CA GLU A 51 -0.13 -5.88 2.35
C GLU A 51 0.81 -4.76 2.80
N ARG A 52 0.29 -3.76 3.50
CA ARG A 52 1.00 -2.50 3.75
C ARG A 52 1.41 -2.28 5.21
N GLY A 53 0.97 -3.16 6.12
CA GLY A 53 1.06 -2.92 7.54
C GLY A 53 -0.03 -1.94 8.02
N THR A 54 -0.19 -1.85 9.35
CA THR A 54 -1.16 -0.93 9.95
C THR A 54 -0.65 0.51 9.87
N PRO A 55 -1.52 1.51 10.01
CA PRO A 55 -1.08 2.91 10.09
C PRO A 55 -0.06 3.15 11.20
N MET A 56 -0.20 2.48 12.34
CA MET A 56 0.76 2.59 13.46
C MET A 56 2.13 2.05 13.05
N GLU A 57 2.17 0.87 12.42
CA GLU A 57 3.43 0.28 11.95
C GLU A 57 4.12 1.18 10.92
N ARG A 58 3.36 1.78 10.00
CA ARG A 58 3.92 2.72 9.02
C ARG A 58 4.46 3.99 9.67
N ARG A 59 3.78 4.52 10.70
CA ARG A 59 4.28 5.67 11.45
C ARG A 59 5.57 5.36 12.18
N GLN A 60 5.66 4.18 12.80
CA GLN A 60 6.88 3.73 13.47
C GLN A 60 8.04 3.56 12.50
N LEU A 61 7.76 2.97 11.33
CA LEU A 61 8.76 2.84 10.27
C LEU A 61 9.24 4.20 9.77
N LYS A 62 8.32 5.12 9.56
CA LYS A 62 8.66 6.49 9.14
C LYS A 62 9.57 7.17 10.14
N ALA A 63 9.30 7.04 11.44
CA ALA A 63 10.13 7.60 12.48
C ALA A 63 11.56 7.04 12.45
N LYS A 64 11.70 5.74 12.27
CA LYS A 64 13.01 5.08 12.13
C LYS A 64 13.77 5.59 10.91
N LEU A 65 13.10 5.72 9.77
CA LEU A 65 13.72 6.17 8.53
C LEU A 65 14.12 7.64 8.58
N ILE A 66 13.38 8.48 9.28
CA ILE A 66 13.77 9.88 9.50
C ILE A 66 15.13 9.94 10.18
N VAL A 67 15.34 9.16 11.22
CA VAL A 67 16.63 9.08 11.94
C VAL A 67 17.71 8.52 11.01
N LYS A 68 17.43 7.42 10.33
CA LYS A 68 18.37 6.75 9.44
C LYS A 68 18.84 7.67 8.30
N GLN A 69 17.94 8.48 7.75
CA GLN A 69 18.24 9.40 6.65
C GLN A 69 18.69 10.79 7.11
N GLY A 70 18.75 11.02 8.42
CA GLY A 70 19.13 12.33 8.95
C GLY A 70 18.16 13.45 8.61
N GLY A 71 16.88 13.13 8.46
CA GLY A 71 15.82 14.08 8.11
C GLY A 71 15.85 14.55 6.65
N LYS A 72 16.57 13.84 5.78
CA LYS A 72 16.77 14.23 4.38
C LYS A 72 16.15 13.22 3.43
N CYS A 73 15.68 13.71 2.28
CA CYS A 73 15.17 12.86 1.20
C CYS A 73 16.26 11.90 0.71
N ALA A 74 15.88 10.63 0.49
CA ALA A 74 16.84 9.61 0.05
C ALA A 74 17.43 9.86 -1.34
N LEU A 75 16.75 10.64 -2.18
CA LEU A 75 17.19 10.89 -3.56
C LEU A 75 17.85 12.26 -3.75
N CYS A 76 17.19 13.34 -3.34
CA CYS A 76 17.71 14.69 -3.57
C CYS A 76 18.53 15.23 -2.40
N ASN A 77 18.52 14.56 -1.26
CA ASN A 77 19.24 14.94 -0.07
C ASN A 77 18.80 16.28 0.55
N GLU A 78 17.69 16.83 0.08
CA GLU A 78 17.06 18.01 0.66
C GLU A 78 16.31 17.64 1.93
N ARG A 79 16.12 18.62 2.81
CA ARG A 79 15.37 18.40 4.07
C ARG A 79 13.94 17.93 3.76
N LEU A 80 13.52 16.86 4.43
CA LEU A 80 12.17 16.36 4.30
C LEU A 80 11.17 17.35 4.92
N PRO A 81 10.00 17.56 4.27
CA PRO A 81 8.96 18.41 4.82
C PRO A 81 8.31 17.78 6.06
N GLU A 82 7.77 18.60 6.95
CA GLU A 82 7.04 18.09 8.11
C GLU A 82 5.80 17.31 7.72
N LYS A 83 5.15 17.73 6.63
CA LYS A 83 3.95 17.09 6.08
C LYS A 83 4.21 16.71 4.62
N GLY A 84 3.65 15.57 4.21
CA GLY A 84 3.74 15.12 2.82
C GLY A 84 4.99 14.31 2.51
N THR A 85 5.80 13.98 3.50
CA THR A 85 6.89 13.00 3.31
C THR A 85 6.32 11.65 2.94
N VAL A 86 6.86 11.04 1.89
CA VAL A 86 6.31 9.81 1.31
C VAL A 86 7.17 8.60 1.69
N LEU A 87 6.48 7.54 2.17
CA LEU A 87 7.08 6.22 2.33
C LEU A 87 7.06 5.52 0.98
N ASP A 88 8.24 5.36 0.37
CA ASP A 88 8.38 4.70 -0.91
C ASP A 88 8.90 3.26 -0.74
N ARG A 89 8.19 2.30 -1.31
CA ARG A 89 8.64 0.90 -1.36
C ARG A 89 9.49 0.70 -2.59
N LEU A 90 10.68 0.14 -2.41
CA LEU A 90 11.56 -0.19 -3.54
C LEU A 90 10.92 -1.27 -4.42
N GLN A 91 10.34 -2.29 -3.79
CA GLN A 91 9.53 -3.33 -4.44
C GLN A 91 8.21 -3.46 -3.70
N ALA A 92 7.10 -3.16 -4.35
CA ALA A 92 5.78 -3.15 -3.71
C ALA A 92 5.45 -4.50 -3.05
N MET A 93 5.85 -5.61 -3.66
CA MET A 93 5.59 -6.96 -3.15
C MET A 93 6.24 -7.25 -1.79
N LYS A 94 7.32 -6.57 -1.46
CA LYS A 94 8.04 -6.79 -0.20
C LYS A 94 7.49 -5.98 0.97
N GLY A 95 6.54 -5.08 0.71
CA GLY A 95 5.85 -4.32 1.74
C GLY A 95 6.68 -3.21 2.37
N TYR A 96 6.12 -2.63 3.42
CA TYR A 96 6.74 -1.54 4.18
C TYR A 96 7.61 -2.09 5.29
N ILE A 97 8.81 -2.54 4.95
CA ILE A 97 9.85 -2.94 5.90
C ILE A 97 11.06 -2.04 5.71
N GLU A 98 11.89 -1.90 6.73
CA GLU A 98 13.00 -0.94 6.74
C GLU A 98 13.93 -1.10 5.53
N ASP A 99 14.30 -2.34 5.19
CA ASP A 99 15.23 -2.63 4.09
C ASP A 99 14.63 -2.38 2.69
N ASN A 100 13.32 -2.28 2.60
CA ASN A 100 12.59 -2.10 1.34
C ASN A 100 11.94 -0.72 1.22
N THR A 101 12.18 0.18 2.16
CA THR A 101 11.48 1.45 2.23
C THR A 101 12.45 2.60 2.40
N ARG A 102 12.10 3.72 1.80
CA ARG A 102 12.84 4.97 1.95
C ARG A 102 11.85 6.13 2.03
N LEU A 103 12.29 7.24 2.61
CA LEU A 103 11.50 8.47 2.64
C LEU A 103 11.90 9.39 1.50
N LEU A 104 10.92 9.89 0.79
CA LEU A 104 11.10 10.82 -0.31
C LEU A 104 10.30 12.10 -0.05
N CYS A 105 10.82 13.23 -0.54
CA CYS A 105 10.01 14.43 -0.65
C CYS A 105 8.97 14.25 -1.78
N PRO A 106 7.85 15.00 -1.75
CA PRO A 106 6.81 14.84 -2.78
C PRO A 106 7.29 14.98 -4.21
N SER A 107 8.26 15.87 -4.45
CA SER A 107 8.82 16.09 -5.79
C SER A 107 9.57 14.86 -6.30
N CYS A 108 10.43 14.27 -5.47
CA CYS A 108 11.16 13.05 -5.85
C CYS A 108 10.23 11.85 -6.00
N ASP A 109 9.22 11.72 -5.13
CA ASP A 109 8.21 10.69 -5.25
C ASP A 109 7.48 10.77 -6.59
N ARG A 110 7.07 11.97 -6.99
CA ARG A 110 6.40 12.19 -8.28
C ARG A 110 7.26 11.71 -9.45
N LYS A 111 8.55 12.05 -9.45
CA LYS A 111 9.49 11.60 -10.48
C LYS A 111 9.64 10.08 -10.51
N VAL A 112 9.72 9.45 -9.34
CA VAL A 112 9.82 7.98 -9.24
C VAL A 112 8.57 7.31 -9.78
N GLN A 113 7.36 7.82 -9.44
CA GLN A 113 6.10 7.27 -9.92
C GLN A 113 5.98 7.41 -11.44
N GLU A 114 6.42 8.53 -12.01
CA GLU A 114 6.46 8.72 -13.45
C GLU A 114 7.37 7.69 -14.13
N GLN A 115 8.55 7.45 -13.58
CA GLN A 115 9.49 6.44 -14.10
C GLN A 115 8.93 5.02 -14.02
N ARG A 116 8.14 4.71 -12.98
CA ARG A 116 7.51 3.41 -12.80
C ARG A 116 6.24 3.25 -13.62
N HIS A 117 5.75 4.31 -14.23
CA HIS A 117 4.49 4.35 -14.99
C HIS A 117 3.28 3.92 -14.14
N TYR A 118 3.23 4.33 -12.89
CA TYR A 118 2.05 4.20 -12.06
C TYR A 118 1.11 5.36 -12.41
N ALA A 119 0.16 5.07 -13.22
CA ALA A 119 -0.83 6.06 -13.62
C ALA A 119 -1.89 6.23 -12.55
#